data_81be9c5699ad830c194cd8b2b6e0ddc2
#
_entry.id   81be9c5699ad830c194cd8b2b6e0ddc2
#
_cell.length_a   1.000
_cell.length_b   1.000
_cell.length_c   1.000
_cell.angle_alpha   90.00
_cell.angle_beta   90.00
_cell.angle_gamma   90.00
#
_symmetry.space_group_name_H-M   'P 1'
#
loop_
_entity.id
_entity.type
_entity.pdbx_description
1 polymer ?
#
loop_
_entity_poly.entity_id
_entity_poly.type
_entity_poly.pdbx_seq_one_letter_code
_entity_poly.pdbx_strand_id
1 'polypeptide(L)'
;IRFHAADYGIDIDKVGVMGCSAGGHLSACLSTFSEDWGTGGDALDKESFRPDFTILISPVISMREMAHKGSRDNLLGRDPSPELLHQFSCDERVTNQTPPAFIVHATDDRSVSSLNSILYYTALKRVDIKKTTLHVFPEGGHSIALRNNPGTTNQWPILAEEWLEGVISD
;
A
#
# COMPACT_ATOMS: atom_id res chain seq x y z
N ILE A 1 -12.60 -10.03 -8.64
CA ILE A 1 -12.25 -9.36 -9.91
C ILE A 1 -11.63 -10.37 -10.86
N ARG A 2 -10.49 -11.01 -10.53
CA ARG A 2 -9.76 -11.93 -11.42
C ARG A 2 -10.63 -13.08 -11.93
N PHE A 3 -11.40 -13.72 -11.07
CA PHE A 3 -12.32 -14.82 -11.44
C PHE A 3 -13.33 -14.42 -12.53
N HIS A 4 -13.76 -13.16 -12.55
CA HIS A 4 -14.69 -12.61 -13.54
C HIS A 4 -14.02 -11.71 -14.58
N ALA A 5 -12.70 -11.79 -14.72
CA ALA A 5 -11.95 -10.87 -15.58
C ALA A 5 -12.42 -10.95 -17.05
N ALA A 6 -12.70 -12.14 -17.54
CA ALA A 6 -13.21 -12.34 -18.90
C ALA A 6 -14.59 -11.68 -19.12
N ASP A 7 -15.47 -11.74 -18.11
CA ASP A 7 -16.81 -11.15 -18.16
C ASP A 7 -16.76 -9.63 -18.23
N TYR A 8 -15.74 -9.03 -17.63
CA TYR A 8 -15.54 -7.58 -17.55
C TYR A 8 -14.53 -7.03 -18.56
N GLY A 9 -13.90 -7.88 -19.36
CA GLY A 9 -12.83 -7.48 -20.27
C GLY A 9 -11.59 -6.93 -19.56
N ILE A 10 -11.27 -7.47 -18.38
CA ILE A 10 -10.14 -7.06 -17.54
C ILE A 10 -8.96 -7.99 -17.81
N ASP A 11 -7.76 -7.40 -17.90
CA ASP A 11 -6.50 -8.15 -17.92
C ASP A 11 -6.21 -8.65 -16.49
N ILE A 12 -6.13 -9.98 -16.32
CA ILE A 12 -5.91 -10.61 -15.00
C ILE A 12 -4.55 -10.28 -14.38
N ASP A 13 -3.59 -9.89 -15.21
CA ASP A 13 -2.23 -9.54 -14.77
C ASP A 13 -2.06 -8.02 -14.55
N LYS A 14 -3.16 -7.26 -14.60
CA LYS A 14 -3.18 -5.79 -14.41
C LYS A 14 -4.21 -5.32 -13.39
N VAL A 15 -4.33 -6.05 -12.29
CA VAL A 15 -5.26 -5.75 -11.19
C VAL A 15 -4.50 -5.10 -10.04
N GLY A 16 -4.68 -3.80 -9.88
CA GLY A 16 -4.08 -3.03 -8.79
C GLY A 16 -5.01 -2.76 -7.62
N VAL A 17 -4.43 -2.32 -6.52
CA VAL A 17 -5.17 -1.84 -5.34
C VAL A 17 -4.69 -0.46 -4.94
N MET A 18 -5.63 0.40 -4.55
CA MET A 18 -5.34 1.72 -4.00
C MET A 18 -5.93 1.85 -2.61
N GLY A 19 -5.14 2.41 -1.68
CA GLY A 19 -5.59 2.63 -0.32
C GLY A 19 -5.00 3.86 0.34
N CYS A 20 -5.80 4.49 1.19
CA CYS A 20 -5.42 5.64 2.00
C CYS A 20 -5.39 5.28 3.47
N SER A 21 -4.41 5.79 4.23
CA SER A 21 -4.32 5.64 5.68
C SER A 21 -4.34 4.17 6.12
N ALA A 22 -5.31 3.74 6.92
CA ALA A 22 -5.54 2.33 7.27
C ALA A 22 -5.88 1.46 6.05
N GLY A 23 -6.57 2.01 5.02
CA GLY A 23 -6.78 1.34 3.74
C GLY A 23 -5.47 1.15 2.97
N GLY A 24 -4.51 2.07 3.12
CA GLY A 24 -3.15 1.90 2.62
C GLY A 24 -2.43 0.75 3.31
N HIS A 25 -2.64 0.56 4.61
CA HIS A 25 -2.13 -0.60 5.34
C HIS A 25 -2.71 -1.91 4.79
N LEU A 26 -4.03 -1.97 4.60
CA LEU A 26 -4.67 -3.15 4.00
C LEU A 26 -4.09 -3.48 2.62
N SER A 27 -3.91 -2.45 1.77
CA SER A 27 -3.32 -2.61 0.44
C SER A 27 -1.87 -3.10 0.50
N ALA A 28 -1.07 -2.60 1.46
CA ALA A 28 0.28 -3.07 1.69
C ALA A 28 0.33 -4.51 2.25
N CYS A 29 -0.62 -4.88 3.12
CA CYS A 29 -0.78 -6.26 3.59
C CYS A 29 -1.06 -7.22 2.43
N LEU A 30 -2.00 -6.89 1.53
CA LEU A 30 -2.28 -7.70 0.33
C LEU A 30 -1.04 -7.90 -0.54
N SER A 31 -0.13 -6.93 -0.54
CA SER A 31 1.10 -6.96 -1.33
C SER A 31 2.22 -7.78 -0.69
N THR A 32 2.24 -7.89 0.62
CA THR A 32 3.35 -8.46 1.40
C THR A 32 3.02 -9.79 2.07
N PHE A 33 1.75 -10.16 2.20
CA PHE A 33 1.36 -11.46 2.71
C PHE A 33 1.61 -12.55 1.68
N SER A 34 2.19 -13.66 2.13
CA SER A 34 2.42 -14.87 1.33
C SER A 34 1.36 -15.94 1.56
N GLU A 35 0.57 -15.80 2.62
CA GLU A 35 -0.43 -16.77 3.05
C GLU A 35 -1.80 -16.29 2.63
N ASP A 36 -2.59 -17.17 2.03
CA ASP A 36 -4.00 -16.95 1.79
C ASP A 36 -4.76 -17.19 3.11
N TRP A 37 -5.46 -16.14 3.54
CA TRP A 37 -6.27 -16.18 4.76
C TRP A 37 -7.75 -16.44 4.45
N GLY A 38 -8.07 -16.71 3.18
CA GLY A 38 -9.38 -17.13 2.75
C GLY A 38 -9.74 -18.49 3.37
N THR A 39 -10.92 -18.60 3.92
CA THR A 39 -11.41 -19.81 4.59
C THR A 39 -12.58 -20.46 3.86
N GLY A 40 -13.02 -19.87 2.75
CA GLY A 40 -14.23 -20.28 2.03
C GLY A 40 -14.07 -21.59 1.26
N GLY A 41 -12.88 -21.85 0.69
CA GLY A 41 -12.56 -23.04 -0.06
C GLY A 41 -13.36 -23.23 -1.35
N ASP A 42 -13.89 -22.14 -1.93
CA ASP A 42 -14.61 -22.16 -3.18
C ASP A 42 -13.71 -21.89 -4.41
N ALA A 43 -14.33 -21.75 -5.58
CA ALA A 43 -13.60 -21.49 -6.83
C ALA A 43 -12.89 -20.12 -6.84
N LEU A 44 -13.39 -19.14 -6.07
CA LEU A 44 -12.81 -17.80 -5.99
C LEU A 44 -11.49 -17.79 -5.23
N ASP A 45 -11.34 -18.66 -4.24
CA ASP A 45 -10.13 -18.78 -3.41
C ASP A 45 -8.92 -19.34 -4.18
N LYS A 46 -9.12 -19.79 -5.40
CA LYS A 46 -8.03 -20.23 -6.30
C LYS A 46 -7.34 -19.07 -7.01
N GLU A 47 -7.97 -17.91 -7.02
CA GLU A 47 -7.43 -16.72 -7.65
C GLU A 47 -6.42 -16.04 -6.71
N SER A 48 -5.38 -15.46 -7.30
CA SER A 48 -4.41 -14.68 -6.55
C SER A 48 -5.07 -13.46 -5.90
N PHE A 49 -4.94 -13.32 -4.58
CA PHE A 49 -5.33 -12.12 -3.86
C PHE A 49 -4.30 -10.99 -4.00
N ARG A 50 -3.05 -11.32 -4.41
CA ARG A 50 -1.97 -10.34 -4.52
C ARG A 50 -2.23 -9.41 -5.70
N PRO A 51 -2.18 -8.08 -5.48
CA PRO A 51 -2.29 -7.12 -6.58
C PRO A 51 -1.03 -7.14 -7.46
N ASP A 52 -1.14 -6.67 -8.70
CA ASP A 52 -0.02 -6.52 -9.62
C ASP A 52 0.73 -5.20 -9.39
N PHE A 53 0.07 -4.22 -8.79
CA PHE A 53 0.64 -2.94 -8.37
C PHE A 53 -0.19 -2.30 -7.25
N THR A 54 0.40 -1.34 -6.53
CA THR A 54 -0.31 -0.61 -5.46
C THR A 54 -0.15 0.90 -5.57
N ILE A 55 -1.19 1.64 -5.17
CA ILE A 55 -1.14 3.09 -4.94
C ILE A 55 -1.45 3.34 -3.46
N LEU A 56 -0.48 3.86 -2.72
CA LEU A 56 -0.54 4.03 -1.28
C LEU A 56 -0.51 5.52 -0.92
N ILE A 57 -1.58 6.01 -0.32
CA ILE A 57 -1.77 7.43 -0.01
C ILE A 57 -1.75 7.61 1.50
N SER A 58 -0.75 8.34 2.03
CA SER A 58 -0.55 8.52 3.48
C SER A 58 -0.72 7.21 4.27
N PRO A 59 -0.08 6.10 3.84
CA PRO A 59 -0.37 4.77 4.38
C PRO A 59 0.15 4.61 5.81
N VAL A 60 -0.58 3.88 6.62
CA VAL A 60 -0.02 3.20 7.79
C VAL A 60 0.77 1.98 7.28
N ILE A 61 1.96 1.75 7.78
CA ILE A 61 2.85 0.65 7.32
C ILE A 61 3.39 -0.16 8.50
N SER A 62 4.10 0.51 9.41
CA SER A 62 4.70 -0.14 10.55
C SER A 62 3.75 -0.21 11.75
N MET A 63 3.76 -1.33 12.45
CA MET A 63 3.07 -1.51 13.74
C MET A 63 4.00 -1.33 14.93
N ARG A 64 5.28 -0.96 14.69
CA ARG A 64 6.32 -0.74 15.70
C ARG A 64 6.45 0.75 16.08
N GLU A 65 7.65 1.30 16.10
CA GLU A 65 7.93 2.66 16.59
C GLU A 65 7.22 3.77 15.79
N MET A 66 7.03 3.57 14.47
CA MET A 66 6.36 4.53 13.60
C MET A 66 4.85 4.28 13.48
N ALA A 67 4.30 3.38 14.32
CA ALA A 67 2.90 3.02 14.24
C ALA A 67 1.96 4.20 14.49
N HIS A 68 0.92 4.31 13.66
CA HIS A 68 -0.25 5.07 14.06
C HIS A 68 -0.97 4.29 15.16
N LYS A 69 -0.85 4.76 16.41
CA LYS A 69 -1.29 4.04 17.61
C LYS A 69 -2.75 3.57 17.52
N GLY A 70 -3.65 4.44 17.03
CA GLY A 70 -5.07 4.10 16.88
C GLY A 70 -5.30 2.92 15.93
N SER A 71 -4.63 2.91 14.77
CA SER A 71 -4.73 1.80 13.82
C SER A 71 -4.18 0.50 14.39
N ARG A 72 -3.02 0.56 15.06
CA ARG A 72 -2.43 -0.61 15.70
C ARG A 72 -3.34 -1.18 16.79
N ASP A 73 -3.81 -0.34 17.71
CA ASP A 73 -4.62 -0.76 18.85
C ASP A 73 -5.98 -1.34 18.40
N ASN A 74 -6.55 -0.80 17.30
CA ASN A 74 -7.79 -1.32 16.72
C ASN A 74 -7.62 -2.65 16.00
N LEU A 75 -6.47 -2.85 15.34
CA LEU A 75 -6.20 -4.07 14.58
C LEU A 75 -5.68 -5.20 15.45
N LEU A 76 -4.73 -4.90 16.34
CA LEU A 76 -3.93 -5.89 17.07
C LEU A 76 -4.24 -5.94 18.57
N GLY A 77 -5.06 -5.02 19.07
CA GLY A 77 -5.26 -4.84 20.51
C GLY A 77 -4.20 -3.91 21.13
N ARG A 78 -4.37 -3.62 22.43
CA ARG A 78 -3.52 -2.64 23.14
C ARG A 78 -2.14 -3.17 23.51
N ASP A 79 -2.00 -4.47 23.60
CA ASP A 79 -0.75 -5.14 23.99
C ASP A 79 -0.46 -6.31 23.04
N PRO A 80 -0.16 -6.02 21.76
CA PRO A 80 0.12 -7.05 20.77
C PRO A 80 1.46 -7.72 21.02
N SER A 81 1.54 -9.03 20.72
CA SER A 81 2.81 -9.75 20.80
C SER A 81 3.82 -9.25 19.76
N PRO A 82 5.13 -9.45 19.98
CA PRO A 82 6.15 -9.11 18.99
C PRO A 82 5.92 -9.77 17.63
N GLU A 83 5.36 -10.97 17.61
CA GLU A 83 5.01 -11.73 16.39
C GLU A 83 3.91 -11.03 15.61
N LEU A 84 2.83 -10.58 16.28
CA LEU A 84 1.76 -9.82 15.64
C LEU A 84 2.27 -8.47 15.11
N LEU A 85 3.12 -7.79 15.86
CA LEU A 85 3.76 -6.55 15.40
C LEU A 85 4.56 -6.79 14.12
N HIS A 86 5.35 -7.86 14.06
CA HIS A 86 6.10 -8.24 12.87
C HIS A 86 5.18 -8.62 11.71
N GLN A 87 4.17 -9.44 11.98
CA GLN A 87 3.24 -9.94 10.97
C GLN A 87 2.50 -8.81 10.25
N PHE A 88 2.13 -7.74 10.95
CA PHE A 88 1.40 -6.62 10.41
C PHE A 88 2.26 -5.36 10.14
N SER A 89 3.57 -5.42 10.30
CA SER A 89 4.50 -4.40 9.83
C SER A 89 4.92 -4.70 8.39
N CYS A 90 4.25 -4.05 7.43
CA CYS A 90 4.42 -4.36 6.01
C CYS A 90 5.85 -4.11 5.50
N ASP A 91 6.57 -3.14 6.10
CA ASP A 91 7.98 -2.86 5.79
C ASP A 91 8.92 -4.02 6.15
N GLU A 92 8.56 -4.83 7.14
CA GLU A 92 9.32 -6.01 7.56
C GLU A 92 9.00 -7.27 6.73
N ARG A 93 7.96 -7.22 5.90
CA ARG A 93 7.42 -8.35 5.14
C ARG A 93 7.67 -8.26 3.63
N VAL A 94 8.33 -7.22 3.17
CA VAL A 94 8.66 -7.04 1.76
C VAL A 94 9.58 -8.16 1.27
N THR A 95 9.25 -8.76 0.13
CA THR A 95 10.04 -9.77 -0.57
C THR A 95 10.23 -9.37 -2.03
N ASN A 96 11.02 -10.12 -2.79
CA ASN A 96 11.17 -9.93 -4.23
C ASN A 96 9.91 -10.23 -5.05
N GLN A 97 8.85 -10.75 -4.42
CA GLN A 97 7.54 -10.97 -5.02
C GLN A 97 6.54 -9.84 -4.70
N THR A 98 6.93 -8.88 -3.88
CA THR A 98 6.09 -7.73 -3.56
C THR A 98 5.93 -6.88 -4.83
N PRO A 99 4.71 -6.48 -5.20
CA PRO A 99 4.48 -5.69 -6.42
C PRO A 99 5.04 -4.27 -6.31
N PRO A 100 5.25 -3.59 -7.44
CA PRO A 100 5.62 -2.18 -7.46
C PRO A 100 4.58 -1.30 -6.80
N ALA A 101 5.02 -0.20 -6.19
CA ALA A 101 4.18 0.72 -5.48
C ALA A 101 4.42 2.18 -5.88
N PHE A 102 3.33 2.91 -6.12
CA PHE A 102 3.32 4.37 -6.07
C PHE A 102 2.95 4.79 -4.66
N ILE A 103 3.82 5.56 -4.02
CA ILE A 103 3.63 5.97 -2.62
C ILE A 103 3.63 7.49 -2.56
N VAL A 104 2.64 8.06 -1.88
CA VAL A 104 2.53 9.51 -1.71
C VAL A 104 2.20 9.88 -0.27
N HIS A 105 2.86 10.93 0.25
CA HIS A 105 2.67 11.41 1.63
C HIS A 105 2.96 12.91 1.73
N ALA A 106 2.35 13.58 2.71
CA ALA A 106 2.71 14.95 3.08
C ALA A 106 3.54 14.96 4.37
N THR A 107 4.58 15.80 4.44
CA THR A 107 5.47 15.86 5.63
C THR A 107 4.79 16.47 6.85
N ASP A 108 3.77 17.29 6.65
CA ASP A 108 2.96 17.92 7.70
C ASP A 108 1.79 17.06 8.19
N ASP A 109 1.73 15.78 7.76
CA ASP A 109 0.75 14.81 8.27
C ASP A 109 0.98 14.55 9.77
N ARG A 110 -0.01 14.98 10.59
CA ARG A 110 0.02 14.83 12.05
C ARG A 110 -0.66 13.56 12.56
N SER A 111 -1.31 12.82 11.67
CA SER A 111 -2.00 11.57 12.02
C SER A 111 -1.10 10.37 11.79
N VAL A 112 -0.54 10.25 10.59
CA VAL A 112 0.37 9.18 10.20
C VAL A 112 1.68 9.80 9.75
N SER A 113 2.77 9.48 10.45
CA SER A 113 4.10 9.98 10.08
C SER A 113 4.49 9.53 8.68
N SER A 114 4.99 10.46 7.85
CA SER A 114 5.52 10.18 6.51
C SER A 114 6.70 9.18 6.52
N LEU A 115 7.30 8.96 7.69
CA LEU A 115 8.29 7.89 7.87
C LEU A 115 7.75 6.50 7.56
N ASN A 116 6.44 6.25 7.71
CA ASN A 116 5.81 5.00 7.26
C ASN A 116 6.06 4.75 5.76
N SER A 117 5.81 5.76 4.93
CA SER A 117 6.05 5.69 3.48
C SER A 117 7.53 5.50 3.14
N ILE A 118 8.42 6.18 3.87
CA ILE A 118 9.87 6.06 3.68
C ILE A 118 10.36 4.66 4.05
N LEU A 119 9.88 4.08 5.15
CA LEU A 119 10.22 2.72 5.57
C LEU A 119 9.81 1.70 4.49
N TYR A 120 8.58 1.78 4.01
CA TYR A 120 8.09 0.85 3.00
C TYR A 120 8.85 0.98 1.67
N TYR A 121 9.04 2.20 1.19
CA TYR A 121 9.85 2.47 0.00
C TYR A 121 11.26 1.91 0.15
N THR A 122 11.90 2.13 1.29
CA THR A 122 13.25 1.64 1.58
C THR A 122 13.29 0.10 1.55
N ALA A 123 12.28 -0.56 2.12
CA ALA A 123 12.16 -2.02 2.10
C ALA A 123 12.02 -2.55 0.66
N LEU A 124 11.15 -1.94 -0.16
CA LEU A 124 10.99 -2.29 -1.57
C LEU A 124 12.30 -2.11 -2.36
N LYS A 125 13.04 -1.04 -2.10
CA LYS A 125 14.33 -0.78 -2.78
C LYS A 125 15.43 -1.73 -2.35
N ARG A 126 15.43 -2.23 -1.12
CA ARG A 126 16.41 -3.24 -0.64
C ARG A 126 16.31 -4.57 -1.41
N VAL A 127 15.13 -4.94 -1.86
CA VAL A 127 14.89 -6.15 -2.68
C VAL A 127 14.76 -5.84 -4.17
N ASP A 128 15.10 -4.59 -4.57
CA ASP A 128 15.16 -4.11 -5.95
C ASP A 128 13.83 -4.17 -6.73
N ILE A 129 12.70 -3.94 -6.05
CA ILE A 129 11.43 -3.83 -6.76
C ILE A 129 11.49 -2.64 -7.73
N LYS A 130 11.41 -2.96 -9.02
CA LYS A 130 11.43 -1.97 -10.10
C LYS A 130 10.13 -1.17 -10.14
N LYS A 131 10.14 -0.05 -10.83
CA LYS A 131 8.97 0.84 -11.02
C LYS A 131 8.32 1.31 -9.70
N THR A 132 8.98 1.14 -8.55
CA THR A 132 8.51 1.71 -7.28
C THR A 132 8.95 3.17 -7.16
N THR A 133 8.02 4.04 -6.76
CA THR A 133 8.28 5.47 -6.57
C THR A 133 7.70 5.98 -5.25
N LEU A 134 8.31 7.02 -4.70
CA LEU A 134 7.86 7.71 -3.50
C LEU A 134 7.86 9.23 -3.76
N HIS A 135 6.74 9.86 -3.52
CA HIS A 135 6.58 11.31 -3.55
C HIS A 135 6.22 11.82 -2.15
N VAL A 136 7.06 12.69 -1.60
CA VAL A 136 6.84 13.32 -0.30
C VAL A 136 6.71 14.82 -0.51
N PHE A 137 5.54 15.34 -0.23
CA PHE A 137 5.20 16.76 -0.41
C PHE A 137 5.33 17.53 0.91
N PRO A 138 5.61 18.85 0.86
CA PRO A 138 5.85 19.64 2.07
C PRO A 138 4.58 19.85 2.91
N GLU A 139 3.40 19.87 2.29
CA GLU A 139 2.14 20.22 2.92
C GLU A 139 0.97 19.42 2.35
N GLY A 140 -0.16 19.35 3.09
CA GLY A 140 -1.37 18.63 2.68
C GLY A 140 -2.03 17.87 3.83
N GLY A 141 -1.33 17.69 4.93
CA GLY A 141 -1.83 16.94 6.09
C GLY A 141 -2.15 15.49 5.74
N HIS A 142 -3.10 14.90 6.45
CA HIS A 142 -3.48 13.49 6.28
C HIS A 142 -4.45 13.25 5.12
N SER A 143 -5.14 14.27 4.64
CA SER A 143 -6.29 14.12 3.72
C SER A 143 -5.95 14.39 2.26
N ILE A 144 -4.76 14.00 1.79
CA ILE A 144 -4.32 14.24 0.41
C ILE A 144 -4.95 13.30 -0.63
N ALA A 145 -5.71 12.31 -0.21
CA ALA A 145 -6.33 11.34 -1.11
C ALA A 145 -7.37 11.95 -2.06
N LEU A 146 -7.94 13.07 -1.67
CA LEU A 146 -8.95 13.78 -2.44
C LEU A 146 -8.33 14.96 -3.20
N ARG A 147 -9.16 15.62 -3.98
CA ARG A 147 -8.81 16.82 -4.76
C ARG A 147 -8.65 18.07 -3.89
N ASN A 148 -8.08 19.11 -4.50
CA ASN A 148 -7.85 20.42 -3.89
C ASN A 148 -6.76 20.41 -2.79
N ASN A 149 -5.68 19.69 -3.05
CA ASN A 149 -4.52 19.72 -2.20
C ASN A 149 -3.74 21.04 -2.35
N PRO A 150 -3.05 21.49 -1.30
CA PRO A 150 -2.26 22.72 -1.38
C PRO A 150 -1.02 22.54 -2.28
N GLY A 151 -0.61 23.63 -2.90
CA GLY A 151 0.66 23.73 -3.61
C GLY A 151 0.96 22.59 -4.57
N THR A 152 2.17 22.08 -4.50
CA THR A 152 2.65 20.98 -5.36
C THR A 152 2.01 19.63 -5.02
N THR A 153 1.44 19.47 -3.85
CA THR A 153 0.74 18.23 -3.45
C THR A 153 -0.42 17.93 -4.38
N ASN A 154 -1.02 18.94 -4.99
CA ASN A 154 -2.11 18.76 -5.95
C ASN A 154 -1.68 18.06 -7.25
N GLN A 155 -0.38 17.83 -7.45
CA GLN A 155 0.16 17.17 -8.64
C GLN A 155 0.19 15.63 -8.51
N TRP A 156 0.05 15.07 -7.31
CA TRP A 156 0.22 13.62 -7.12
C TRP A 156 -0.71 12.75 -7.99
N PRO A 157 -1.97 13.13 -8.29
CA PRO A 157 -2.81 12.29 -9.14
C PRO A 157 -2.29 12.17 -10.57
N ILE A 158 -1.73 13.26 -11.13
CA ILE A 158 -1.11 13.27 -12.46
C ILE A 158 0.13 12.36 -12.47
N LEU A 159 0.97 12.50 -11.44
CA LEU A 159 2.15 11.64 -11.29
C LEU A 159 1.79 10.16 -11.13
N ALA A 160 0.67 9.87 -10.45
CA ALA A 160 0.17 8.50 -10.30
C ALA A 160 -0.35 7.93 -11.62
N GLU A 161 -1.05 8.75 -12.42
CA GLU A 161 -1.55 8.37 -13.75
C GLU A 161 -0.37 8.04 -14.69
N GLU A 162 0.62 8.94 -14.79
CA GLU A 162 1.83 8.71 -15.60
C GLU A 162 2.60 7.45 -15.16
N TRP A 163 2.73 7.26 -13.84
CA TRP A 163 3.36 6.07 -13.29
C TRP A 163 2.59 4.80 -13.65
N LEU A 164 1.26 4.85 -13.53
CA LEU A 164 0.37 3.72 -13.82
C LEU A 164 0.48 3.31 -15.29
N GLU A 165 0.46 4.27 -16.21
CA GLU A 165 0.69 4.02 -17.64
C GLU A 165 2.00 3.26 -17.87
N GLY A 166 3.08 3.68 -17.19
CA GLY A 166 4.38 3.00 -17.27
C GLY A 166 4.39 1.60 -16.67
N VAL A 167 3.53 1.31 -15.68
CA VAL A 167 3.45 -0.02 -15.06
C VAL A 167 2.64 -0.99 -15.90
N ILE A 168 1.52 -0.54 -16.48
CA ILE A 168 0.59 -1.41 -17.23
C ILE A 168 0.98 -1.60 -18.70
N SER A 169 1.95 -0.83 -19.23
CA SER A 169 2.36 -0.90 -20.65
C SER A 169 3.35 -2.03 -20.94
N ASP A 170 3.92 -2.64 -19.92
CA ASP A 170 4.81 -3.81 -20.01
C ASP A 170 4.02 -5.10 -19.75
#